data_2a864fcf19dc2dbf69df7eab8fe76ebd
#
_entry.id   2a864fcf19dc2dbf69df7eab8fe76ebd
#
_cell.length_a   1.000
_cell.length_b   1.000
_cell.length_c   1.000
_cell.angle_alpha   90.00
_cell.angle_beta   90.00
_cell.angle_gamma   90.00
#
_symmetry.space_group_name_H-M   'P 1'
#
loop_
_entity.id
_entity.type
_entity.pdbx_description
1 polymer ?
#
loop_
_entity_poly.entity_id
_entity_poly.type
_entity_poly.pdbx_seq_one_letter_code
_entity_poly.pdbx_strand_id
1 'polypeptide(L)'
;LVEYARHMLAINDEALRALQDGPLEGDLRLGAPLDVADSILPTLLTHIARSAPRVKLEIRTDRSPFLMDALRAGELDLTISTRFDQDFEGVALRTSPTVWLASADYVHDMHAPVPLVLADEPSIFRRLALTALEQARVRWHTNYVAPTLVGIKAALRAGLGVTARSVELLGPEMRVLGEKEGLPPLPDVTYFLWIRPDLINPLTRQVYDMLRTSLGLAQQGDAAA
;
A
#
# COMPACT_ATOMS: atom_id res chain seq x y z
N LEU A 1 15.05 17.24 18.34
CA LEU A 1 15.11 18.68 17.96
C LEU A 1 14.97 18.86 16.43
N VAL A 2 15.73 18.12 15.62
CA VAL A 2 15.69 18.18 14.14
C VAL A 2 14.30 17.84 13.60
N GLU A 3 13.64 16.84 14.17
CA GLU A 3 12.29 16.42 13.77
C GLU A 3 11.23 17.50 14.07
N TYR A 4 11.32 18.15 15.21
CA TYR A 4 10.46 19.31 15.54
C TYR A 4 10.73 20.51 14.62
N ALA A 5 11.99 20.75 14.26
CA ALA A 5 12.34 21.83 13.33
C ALA A 5 11.77 21.56 11.93
N ARG A 6 11.85 20.33 11.42
CA ARG A 6 11.24 19.92 10.15
C ARG A 6 9.71 20.08 10.18
N HIS A 7 9.09 19.71 11.29
CA HIS A 7 7.64 19.85 11.45
C HIS A 7 7.22 21.33 11.46
N MET A 8 7.95 22.20 12.14
CA MET A 8 7.69 23.66 12.13
C MET A 8 7.88 24.27 10.73
N LEU A 9 8.92 23.88 10.00
CA LEU A 9 9.13 24.32 8.62
C LEU A 9 7.99 23.86 7.70
N ALA A 10 7.55 22.62 7.82
CA ALA A 10 6.43 22.10 7.04
C ALA A 10 5.12 22.89 7.30
N ILE A 11 4.83 23.22 8.56
CA ILE A 11 3.67 24.06 8.92
C ILE A 11 3.81 25.49 8.37
N ASN A 12 5.01 26.07 8.43
CA ASN A 12 5.26 27.39 7.88
C ASN A 12 5.08 27.44 6.35
N ASP A 13 5.60 26.43 5.64
CA ASP A 13 5.46 26.32 4.18
C ASP A 13 4.00 26.07 3.76
N GLU A 14 3.25 25.35 4.58
CA GLU A 14 1.81 25.14 4.41
C GLU A 14 1.04 26.46 4.59
N ALA A 15 1.34 27.22 5.63
CA ALA A 15 0.74 28.53 5.89
C ALA A 15 1.03 29.53 4.77
N LEU A 16 2.27 29.57 4.27
CA LEU A 16 2.65 30.45 3.16
C LEU A 16 1.93 30.08 1.86
N ARG A 17 1.78 28.79 1.55
CA ARG A 17 1.02 28.33 0.38
C ARG A 17 -0.46 28.66 0.50
N ALA A 18 -1.07 28.42 1.67
CA ALA A 18 -2.47 28.76 1.91
C ALA A 18 -2.78 30.27 1.76
N LEU A 19 -1.78 31.13 1.99
CA LEU A 19 -1.92 32.57 1.81
C LEU A 19 -1.73 33.02 0.34
N GLN A 20 -0.98 32.26 -0.45
CA GLN A 20 -0.64 32.61 -1.85
C GLN A 20 -1.66 32.07 -2.86
N ASP A 21 -2.16 30.84 -2.65
CA ASP A 21 -2.99 30.10 -3.64
C ASP A 21 -4.48 30.05 -3.29
N GLY A 22 -4.90 30.62 -2.14
CA GLY A 22 -6.27 30.47 -1.63
C GLY A 22 -6.55 29.04 -1.10
N PRO A 23 -7.76 28.81 -0.58
CA PRO A 23 -8.13 27.49 -0.04
C PRO A 23 -8.27 26.48 -1.18
N LEU A 24 -7.60 25.31 -1.01
CA LEU A 24 -7.75 24.18 -1.93
C LEU A 24 -9.22 23.72 -1.90
N GLU A 25 -9.89 23.72 -3.06
CA GLU A 25 -11.28 23.24 -3.20
C GLU A 25 -11.51 22.55 -4.55
N GLY A 26 -12.44 21.63 -4.59
CA GLY A 26 -12.83 20.86 -5.78
C GLY A 26 -12.89 19.36 -5.51
N ASP A 27 -13.08 18.59 -6.55
CA ASP A 27 -13.17 17.13 -6.50
C ASP A 27 -11.77 16.50 -6.73
N LEU A 28 -11.43 15.47 -5.93
CA LEU A 28 -10.19 14.70 -6.04
C LEU A 28 -10.50 13.21 -5.98
N ARG A 29 -10.08 12.46 -6.99
CA ARG A 29 -10.28 11.02 -7.11
C ARG A 29 -9.01 10.28 -6.77
N LEU A 30 -9.03 9.57 -5.64
CA LEU A 30 -7.89 8.83 -5.09
C LEU A 30 -8.09 7.32 -5.22
N GLY A 31 -7.17 6.64 -5.89
CA GLY A 31 -7.09 5.18 -5.93
C GLY A 31 -6.27 4.63 -4.76
N ALA A 32 -6.73 3.55 -4.12
CA ALA A 32 -5.95 2.89 -3.07
C ALA A 32 -6.21 1.37 -3.04
N PRO A 33 -5.16 0.53 -2.90
CA PRO A 33 -5.34 -0.90 -2.66
C PRO A 33 -6.02 -1.15 -1.31
N LEU A 34 -6.82 -2.22 -1.22
CA LEU A 34 -7.47 -2.61 0.04
C LEU A 34 -6.46 -2.87 1.18
N ASP A 35 -5.26 -3.33 0.85
CA ASP A 35 -4.21 -3.65 1.83
C ASP A 35 -3.70 -2.41 2.60
N VAL A 36 -3.94 -1.20 2.09
CA VAL A 36 -3.50 0.05 2.75
C VAL A 36 -4.63 0.79 3.48
N ALA A 37 -5.85 0.26 3.44
CA ALA A 37 -7.04 0.92 4.00
C ALA A 37 -6.91 1.20 5.51
N ASP A 38 -6.29 0.28 6.25
CA ASP A 38 -6.11 0.38 7.71
C ASP A 38 -4.72 0.93 8.12
N SER A 39 -3.83 1.21 7.16
CA SER A 39 -2.44 1.57 7.45
C SER A 39 -2.02 2.92 6.86
N ILE A 40 -1.86 3.02 5.55
CA ILE A 40 -1.36 4.21 4.86
C ILE A 40 -2.48 5.22 4.61
N LEU A 41 -3.64 4.75 4.14
CA LEU A 41 -4.74 5.61 3.73
C LEU A 41 -5.26 6.55 4.84
N PRO A 42 -5.44 6.11 6.11
CA PRO A 42 -5.89 7.02 7.17
C PRO A 42 -4.95 8.20 7.41
N THR A 43 -3.63 7.98 7.29
CA THR A 43 -2.64 9.06 7.43
C THR A 43 -2.79 10.09 6.31
N LEU A 44 -2.88 9.63 5.05
CA LEU A 44 -3.10 10.52 3.90
C LEU A 44 -4.40 11.32 4.03
N LEU A 45 -5.50 10.65 4.38
CA LEU A 45 -6.81 11.29 4.56
C LEU A 45 -6.78 12.34 5.68
N THR A 46 -6.08 12.06 6.78
CA THR A 46 -5.91 13.02 7.87
C THR A 46 -5.18 14.28 7.41
N HIS A 47 -4.12 14.14 6.63
CA HIS A 47 -3.41 15.29 6.06
C HIS A 47 -4.29 16.09 5.11
N ILE A 48 -4.99 15.42 4.19
CA ILE A 48 -5.89 16.11 3.25
C ILE A 48 -7.03 16.83 4.02
N ALA A 49 -7.67 16.17 4.98
CA ALA A 49 -8.77 16.76 5.73
C ALA A 49 -8.36 18.02 6.53
N ARG A 50 -7.11 18.05 7.02
CA ARG A 50 -6.59 19.21 7.77
C ARG A 50 -6.14 20.35 6.86
N SER A 51 -5.42 20.03 5.78
CA SER A 51 -4.77 21.04 4.92
C SER A 51 -5.65 21.48 3.75
N ALA A 52 -6.63 20.66 3.36
CA ALA A 52 -7.53 20.93 2.24
C ALA A 52 -9.00 20.56 2.59
N PRO A 53 -9.61 21.18 3.61
CA PRO A 53 -10.92 20.77 4.14
C PRO A 53 -12.10 21.00 3.18
N ARG A 54 -11.89 21.77 2.08
CA ARG A 54 -12.89 22.01 1.04
C ARG A 54 -12.75 21.06 -0.16
N VAL A 55 -11.76 20.17 -0.14
CA VAL A 55 -11.59 19.15 -1.17
C VAL A 55 -12.58 18.02 -0.91
N LYS A 56 -13.41 17.73 -1.90
CA LYS A 56 -14.28 16.57 -1.89
C LYS A 56 -13.51 15.37 -2.42
N LEU A 57 -13.34 14.35 -1.56
CA LEU A 57 -12.62 13.13 -1.90
C LEU A 57 -13.58 12.05 -2.39
N GLU A 58 -13.22 11.44 -3.53
CA GLU A 58 -13.77 10.18 -3.99
C GLU A 58 -12.67 9.12 -3.93
N ILE A 59 -12.92 8.00 -3.24
CA ILE A 59 -11.93 6.93 -3.06
C ILE A 59 -12.40 5.70 -3.81
N ARG A 60 -11.59 5.26 -4.80
CA ARG A 60 -11.76 3.99 -5.50
C ARG A 60 -10.77 2.97 -4.93
N THR A 61 -11.31 1.84 -4.46
CA THR A 61 -10.48 0.71 -4.02
C THR A 61 -10.45 -0.37 -5.08
N ASP A 62 -9.24 -0.77 -5.47
CA ASP A 62 -9.03 -1.82 -6.46
C ASP A 62 -7.61 -2.39 -6.30
N ARG A 63 -7.18 -3.27 -7.20
CA ARG A 63 -5.81 -3.79 -7.25
C ARG A 63 -4.89 -2.85 -7.98
N SER A 64 -3.63 -2.82 -7.58
CA SER A 64 -2.61 -1.92 -8.13
C SER A 64 -2.57 -1.84 -9.65
N PRO A 65 -2.64 -2.94 -10.44
CA PRO A 65 -2.66 -2.82 -11.90
C PRO A 65 -3.85 -2.02 -12.42
N PHE A 66 -5.06 -2.30 -11.94
CA PHE A 66 -6.28 -1.60 -12.38
C PHE A 66 -6.32 -0.14 -11.94
N LEU A 67 -5.76 0.16 -10.76
CA LEU A 67 -5.61 1.54 -10.28
C LEU A 67 -4.63 2.33 -11.16
N MET A 68 -3.52 1.72 -11.58
CA MET A 68 -2.56 2.35 -12.50
C MET A 68 -3.18 2.59 -13.88
N ASP A 69 -3.97 1.65 -14.39
CA ASP A 69 -4.69 1.81 -15.65
C ASP A 69 -5.74 2.94 -15.57
N ALA A 70 -6.48 3.03 -14.45
CA ALA A 70 -7.43 4.12 -14.18
C ALA A 70 -6.73 5.49 -14.05
N LEU A 71 -5.55 5.54 -13.42
CA LEU A 71 -4.72 6.76 -13.37
C LEU A 71 -4.29 7.18 -14.79
N ARG A 72 -3.82 6.23 -15.61
CA ARG A 72 -3.42 6.48 -17.01
C ARG A 72 -4.59 6.98 -17.86
N ALA A 73 -5.77 6.42 -17.66
CA ALA A 73 -7.00 6.84 -18.36
C ALA A 73 -7.56 8.18 -17.86
N GLY A 74 -7.03 8.76 -16.76
CA GLY A 74 -7.55 9.99 -16.16
C GLY A 74 -8.84 9.80 -15.37
N GLU A 75 -9.20 8.57 -15.05
CA GLU A 75 -10.33 8.25 -14.17
C GLU A 75 -9.97 8.50 -12.70
N LEU A 76 -8.68 8.48 -12.36
CA LEU A 76 -8.13 8.86 -11.06
C LEU A 76 -7.17 10.05 -11.22
N ASP A 77 -7.06 10.83 -10.17
CA ASP A 77 -6.15 11.98 -10.08
C ASP A 77 -4.84 11.58 -9.38
N LEU A 78 -4.94 10.80 -8.31
CA LEU A 78 -3.84 10.21 -7.56
C LEU A 78 -4.10 8.72 -7.35
N THR A 79 -3.06 7.91 -7.20
CA THR A 79 -3.24 6.53 -6.75
C THR A 79 -2.10 6.02 -5.89
N ILE A 80 -2.44 5.23 -4.88
CA ILE A 80 -1.47 4.39 -4.17
C ILE A 80 -1.34 3.09 -4.94
N SER A 81 -0.12 2.61 -5.17
CA SER A 81 0.12 1.35 -5.86
C SER A 81 1.43 0.71 -5.41
N THR A 82 1.47 -0.62 -5.43
CA THR A 82 2.71 -1.39 -5.27
C THR A 82 3.45 -1.59 -6.60
N ARG A 83 2.84 -1.18 -7.71
CA ARG A 83 3.44 -1.29 -9.02
C ARG A 83 4.31 -0.06 -9.26
N PHE A 84 5.58 -0.31 -9.58
CA PHE A 84 6.48 0.73 -10.07
C PHE A 84 6.19 1.00 -11.55
N ASP A 85 6.13 2.28 -11.94
CA ASP A 85 5.92 2.69 -13.33
C ASP A 85 6.65 4.03 -13.58
N GLN A 86 7.64 3.99 -14.48
CA GLN A 86 8.50 5.15 -14.79
C GLN A 86 7.81 6.24 -15.63
N ASP A 87 6.64 5.93 -16.22
CA ASP A 87 5.87 6.88 -16.99
C ASP A 87 5.08 7.86 -16.10
N PHE A 88 5.05 7.61 -14.80
CA PHE A 88 4.38 8.43 -13.80
C PHE A 88 5.37 9.11 -12.87
N GLU A 89 4.97 10.24 -12.35
CA GLU A 89 5.67 10.87 -11.23
C GLU A 89 5.20 10.24 -9.92
N GLY A 90 6.12 9.82 -9.07
CA GLY A 90 5.77 9.12 -7.85
C GLY A 90 6.74 9.31 -6.72
N VAL A 91 6.26 9.03 -5.52
CA VAL A 91 7.03 9.05 -4.29
C VAL A 91 6.76 7.79 -3.47
N ALA A 92 7.80 7.19 -2.90
CA ALA A 92 7.65 6.06 -2.01
C ALA A 92 7.00 6.51 -0.69
N LEU A 93 5.82 5.97 -0.38
CA LEU A 93 5.10 6.23 0.87
C LEU A 93 5.63 5.38 2.01
N ARG A 94 5.83 4.09 1.74
CA ARG A 94 6.26 3.11 2.74
C ARG A 94 6.79 1.86 2.06
N THR A 95 7.86 1.29 2.61
CA THR A 95 8.26 -0.09 2.36
C THR A 95 7.85 -0.93 3.56
N SER A 96 7.08 -1.98 3.31
CA SER A 96 6.52 -2.85 4.35
C SER A 96 7.06 -4.27 4.19
N PRO A 97 7.48 -4.91 5.29
CA PRO A 97 7.85 -6.32 5.27
C PRO A 97 6.67 -7.19 4.81
N THR A 98 6.94 -8.14 3.92
CA THR A 98 6.00 -9.19 3.56
C THR A 98 6.28 -10.41 4.42
N VAL A 99 5.25 -10.95 5.05
CA VAL A 99 5.36 -12.07 6.00
C VAL A 99 4.36 -13.17 5.67
N TRP A 100 4.68 -14.39 6.08
CA TRP A 100 3.73 -15.49 6.08
C TRP A 100 2.82 -15.38 7.30
N LEU A 101 1.51 -15.38 7.08
CA LEU A 101 0.49 -15.26 8.12
C LEU A 101 -0.39 -16.50 8.15
N ALA A 102 -0.70 -16.95 9.36
CA ALA A 102 -1.70 -17.99 9.63
C ALA A 102 -2.51 -17.59 10.86
N SER A 103 -3.55 -18.36 11.21
CA SER A 103 -4.24 -18.18 12.50
C SER A 103 -3.27 -18.39 13.66
N ALA A 104 -3.56 -17.78 14.81
CA ALA A 104 -2.73 -17.90 16.01
C ALA A 104 -2.56 -19.36 16.46
N ASP A 105 -3.61 -20.18 16.29
CA ASP A 105 -3.65 -21.60 16.67
C ASP A 105 -3.19 -22.55 15.57
N TYR A 106 -2.76 -22.02 14.40
CA TYR A 106 -2.34 -22.84 13.29
C TYR A 106 -1.06 -23.61 13.62
N VAL A 107 -1.13 -24.94 13.48
CA VAL A 107 0.02 -25.84 13.63
C VAL A 107 0.51 -26.25 12.25
N HIS A 108 1.75 -25.88 11.93
CA HIS A 108 2.36 -26.20 10.65
C HIS A 108 2.99 -27.58 10.68
N ASP A 109 2.59 -28.46 9.73
CA ASP A 109 3.26 -29.73 9.48
C ASP A 109 4.32 -29.55 8.38
N MET A 110 5.58 -29.54 8.77
CA MET A 110 6.73 -29.39 7.84
C MET A 110 6.86 -30.52 6.81
N HIS A 111 6.19 -31.66 7.02
CA HIS A 111 6.25 -32.79 6.08
C HIS A 111 5.12 -32.74 5.04
N ALA A 112 4.06 -32.00 5.32
CA ALA A 112 2.94 -31.80 4.40
C ALA A 112 3.17 -30.63 3.44
N PRO A 113 2.54 -30.63 2.26
CA PRO A 113 2.51 -29.45 1.41
C PRO A 113 1.81 -28.29 2.11
N VAL A 114 2.36 -27.07 2.00
CA VAL A 114 1.79 -25.84 2.62
C VAL A 114 0.41 -25.55 2.03
N PRO A 115 -0.66 -25.52 2.84
CA PRO A 115 -1.98 -25.13 2.37
C PRO A 115 -2.06 -23.60 2.23
N LEU A 116 -2.22 -23.11 1.01
CA LEU A 116 -2.21 -21.68 0.74
C LEU A 116 -3.62 -21.08 0.69
N VAL A 117 -3.77 -19.95 1.35
CA VAL A 117 -4.89 -19.01 1.21
C VAL A 117 -4.41 -17.86 0.34
N LEU A 118 -4.92 -17.77 -0.88
CA LEU A 118 -4.44 -16.85 -1.89
C LEU A 118 -5.51 -15.83 -2.30
N ALA A 119 -5.07 -14.63 -2.68
CA ALA A 119 -5.91 -13.76 -3.48
C ALA A 119 -6.03 -14.33 -4.91
N ASP A 120 -7.13 -14.04 -5.59
CA ASP A 120 -7.22 -14.23 -7.03
C ASP A 120 -6.29 -13.25 -7.79
N GLU A 121 -6.10 -13.47 -9.09
CA GLU A 121 -5.24 -12.62 -9.92
C GLU A 121 -5.94 -11.30 -10.33
N PRO A 122 -5.16 -10.21 -10.54
CA PRO A 122 -3.73 -10.08 -10.28
C PRO A 122 -3.43 -9.72 -8.82
N SER A 123 -2.43 -10.37 -8.20
CA SER A 123 -2.01 -10.09 -6.81
C SER A 123 -0.50 -10.15 -6.66
N ILE A 124 0.09 -9.06 -6.16
CA ILE A 124 1.53 -9.01 -5.84
C ILE A 124 1.89 -10.07 -4.79
N PHE A 125 1.12 -10.20 -3.72
CA PHE A 125 1.39 -11.13 -2.62
C PHE A 125 1.27 -12.60 -3.04
N ARG A 126 0.30 -12.92 -3.91
CA ARG A 126 0.22 -14.27 -4.50
C ARG A 126 1.48 -14.59 -5.31
N ARG A 127 1.92 -13.68 -6.17
CA ARG A 127 3.13 -13.84 -6.97
C ARG A 127 4.35 -14.02 -6.09
N LEU A 128 4.56 -13.16 -5.07
CA LEU A 128 5.68 -13.26 -4.14
C LEU A 128 5.69 -14.60 -3.40
N ALA A 129 4.53 -15.04 -2.88
CA ALA A 129 4.37 -16.32 -2.20
C ALA A 129 4.79 -17.49 -3.09
N LEU A 130 4.21 -17.59 -4.29
CA LEU A 130 4.45 -18.71 -5.19
C LEU A 130 5.91 -18.73 -5.67
N THR A 131 6.46 -17.58 -6.06
CA THR A 131 7.87 -17.46 -6.46
C THR A 131 8.82 -17.90 -5.35
N ALA A 132 8.59 -17.46 -4.11
CA ALA A 132 9.46 -17.82 -2.99
C ALA A 132 9.42 -19.34 -2.68
N LEU A 133 8.21 -19.93 -2.66
CA LEU A 133 8.04 -21.37 -2.41
C LEU A 133 8.67 -22.22 -3.52
N GLU A 134 8.51 -21.82 -4.79
CA GLU A 134 9.10 -22.50 -5.94
C GLU A 134 10.63 -22.45 -5.88
N GLN A 135 11.23 -21.28 -5.62
CA GLN A 135 12.68 -21.12 -5.49
C GLN A 135 13.25 -21.95 -4.33
N ALA A 136 12.54 -22.02 -3.22
CA ALA A 136 12.92 -22.82 -2.06
C ALA A 136 12.57 -24.30 -2.21
N ARG A 137 11.90 -24.70 -3.29
CA ARG A 137 11.41 -26.08 -3.51
C ARG A 137 10.48 -26.59 -2.39
N VAL A 138 9.75 -25.69 -1.75
CA VAL A 138 8.75 -26.04 -0.74
C VAL A 138 7.48 -26.48 -1.44
N ARG A 139 6.96 -27.65 -1.10
CA ARG A 139 5.70 -28.17 -1.65
C ARG A 139 4.51 -27.37 -1.10
N TRP A 140 3.58 -27.03 -1.94
CA TRP A 140 2.36 -26.32 -1.58
C TRP A 140 1.16 -26.77 -2.39
N HIS A 141 -0.04 -26.43 -1.93
CA HIS A 141 -1.28 -26.53 -2.69
C HIS A 141 -2.19 -25.35 -2.36
N THR A 142 -3.03 -24.97 -3.29
CA THR A 142 -4.06 -23.95 -3.04
C THR A 142 -5.22 -24.58 -2.30
N ASN A 143 -5.46 -24.14 -1.09
CA ASN A 143 -6.59 -24.57 -0.28
C ASN A 143 -7.79 -23.61 -0.39
N TYR A 144 -7.53 -22.32 -0.56
CA TYR A 144 -8.58 -21.32 -0.67
C TYR A 144 -8.14 -20.14 -1.56
N VAL A 145 -9.07 -19.64 -2.38
CA VAL A 145 -8.88 -18.41 -3.17
C VAL A 145 -9.99 -17.43 -2.84
N ALA A 146 -9.63 -16.20 -2.52
CA ALA A 146 -10.58 -15.13 -2.21
C ALA A 146 -10.35 -13.88 -3.07
N PRO A 147 -11.40 -13.27 -3.60
CA PRO A 147 -11.29 -12.02 -4.35
C PRO A 147 -11.07 -10.80 -3.44
N THR A 148 -11.31 -10.93 -2.13
CA THR A 148 -11.27 -9.81 -1.18
C THR A 148 -10.38 -10.10 0.02
N LEU A 149 -9.84 -9.04 0.63
CA LEU A 149 -9.07 -9.13 1.87
C LEU A 149 -9.90 -9.68 3.04
N VAL A 150 -11.19 -9.35 3.06
CA VAL A 150 -12.13 -9.89 4.08
C VAL A 150 -12.22 -11.41 3.98
N GLY A 151 -12.32 -11.96 2.77
CA GLY A 151 -12.32 -13.40 2.55
C GLY A 151 -11.03 -14.07 2.99
N ILE A 152 -9.87 -13.45 2.72
CA ILE A 152 -8.57 -13.93 3.19
C ILE A 152 -8.50 -13.94 4.72
N LYS A 153 -8.88 -12.84 5.39
CA LYS A 153 -8.93 -12.76 6.85
C LYS A 153 -9.84 -13.85 7.45
N ALA A 154 -11.02 -14.08 6.86
CA ALA A 154 -11.94 -15.13 7.29
C ALA A 154 -11.35 -16.53 7.15
N ALA A 155 -10.69 -16.82 6.02
CA ALA A 155 -10.03 -18.10 5.79
C ALA A 155 -8.88 -18.36 6.77
N LEU A 156 -8.08 -17.34 7.08
CA LEU A 156 -7.02 -17.45 8.08
C LEU A 156 -7.58 -17.73 9.47
N ARG A 157 -8.61 -16.99 9.91
CA ARG A 157 -9.30 -17.22 11.19
C ARG A 157 -9.88 -18.62 11.31
N ALA A 158 -10.37 -19.16 10.20
CA ALA A 158 -10.89 -20.53 10.12
C ALA A 158 -9.78 -21.61 10.08
N GLY A 159 -8.49 -21.21 10.11
CA GLY A 159 -7.37 -22.13 10.07
C GLY A 159 -7.18 -22.83 8.72
N LEU A 160 -7.69 -22.27 7.62
CA LEU A 160 -7.66 -22.91 6.30
C LEU A 160 -6.26 -22.93 5.67
N GLY A 161 -5.28 -22.24 6.25
CA GLY A 161 -3.91 -22.28 5.74
C GLY A 161 -3.11 -21.03 5.98
N VAL A 162 -2.12 -20.80 5.10
CA VAL A 162 -1.11 -19.78 5.19
C VAL A 162 -1.24 -18.80 4.02
N THR A 163 -1.02 -17.53 4.26
CA THR A 163 -0.96 -16.50 3.20
C THR A 163 0.28 -15.63 3.33
N ALA A 164 0.77 -15.09 2.22
CA ALA A 164 1.76 -14.01 2.24
C ALA A 164 1.05 -12.66 2.19
N ARG A 165 1.36 -11.76 3.12
CA ARG A 165 0.83 -10.40 3.18
C ARG A 165 1.81 -9.43 3.81
N SER A 166 1.56 -8.15 3.58
CA SER A 166 2.21 -7.09 4.32
C SER A 166 1.95 -7.26 5.83
N VAL A 167 2.96 -6.98 6.64
CA VAL A 167 2.92 -7.15 8.11
C VAL A 167 1.78 -6.36 8.77
N GLU A 168 1.31 -5.30 8.15
CA GLU A 168 0.17 -4.50 8.62
C GLU A 168 -1.15 -5.30 8.71
N LEU A 169 -1.23 -6.45 8.02
CA LEU A 169 -2.40 -7.33 8.15
C LEU A 169 -2.42 -8.13 9.45
N LEU A 170 -1.27 -8.24 10.14
CA LEU A 170 -1.13 -8.99 11.37
C LEU A 170 -2.07 -8.44 12.44
N GLY A 171 -2.95 -9.30 12.94
CA GLY A 171 -3.87 -9.00 14.04
C GLY A 171 -3.70 -9.98 15.21
N PRO A 172 -4.39 -9.78 16.32
CA PRO A 172 -4.26 -10.59 17.53
C PRO A 172 -4.63 -12.07 17.32
N GLU A 173 -5.42 -12.37 16.30
CA GLU A 173 -5.87 -13.72 15.95
C GLU A 173 -4.92 -14.43 14.97
N MET A 174 -3.80 -13.81 14.64
CA MET A 174 -2.84 -14.28 13.64
C MET A 174 -1.43 -14.37 14.22
N ARG A 175 -0.60 -15.21 13.61
CA ARG A 175 0.82 -15.27 13.87
C ARG A 175 1.63 -15.27 12.59
N VAL A 176 2.87 -14.82 12.71
CA VAL A 176 3.86 -14.89 11.64
C VAL A 176 4.51 -16.27 11.67
N LEU A 177 4.66 -16.86 10.48
CA LEU A 177 5.44 -18.05 10.22
C LEU A 177 6.73 -17.66 9.46
N GLY A 178 7.74 -18.52 9.52
CA GLY A 178 9.01 -18.24 8.84
C GLY A 178 9.91 -19.46 8.73
N GLU A 179 11.21 -19.25 8.84
CA GLU A 179 12.23 -20.30 8.68
C GLU A 179 12.08 -21.47 9.64
N LYS A 180 11.58 -21.22 10.86
CA LYS A 180 11.30 -22.27 11.86
C LYS A 180 10.23 -23.26 11.39
N GLU A 181 9.32 -22.80 10.54
CA GLU A 181 8.29 -23.60 9.90
C GLU A 181 8.67 -24.00 8.47
N GLY A 182 9.93 -23.82 8.07
CA GLY A 182 10.44 -24.18 6.75
C GLY A 182 9.95 -23.28 5.60
N LEU A 183 9.40 -22.10 5.93
CA LEU A 183 8.95 -21.13 4.93
C LEU A 183 10.05 -20.16 4.55
N PRO A 184 10.26 -19.90 3.24
CA PRO A 184 11.29 -18.99 2.77
C PRO A 184 10.98 -17.53 3.13
N PRO A 185 12.00 -16.66 3.23
CA PRO A 185 11.80 -15.23 3.36
C PRO A 185 11.09 -14.65 2.13
N LEU A 186 10.32 -13.60 2.36
CA LEU A 186 9.60 -12.88 1.31
C LEU A 186 10.21 -11.50 1.13
N PRO A 187 10.29 -10.98 -0.12
CA PRO A 187 10.76 -9.62 -0.35
C PRO A 187 9.73 -8.60 0.15
N ASP A 188 10.24 -7.46 0.62
CA ASP A 188 9.42 -6.33 1.04
C ASP A 188 8.63 -5.75 -0.14
N VAL A 189 7.53 -5.08 0.18
CA VAL A 189 6.68 -4.40 -0.80
C VAL A 189 6.68 -2.90 -0.53
N THR A 190 7.01 -2.11 -1.54
CA THR A 190 6.96 -0.65 -1.47
C THR A 190 5.63 -0.16 -2.07
N TYR A 191 4.96 0.71 -1.31
CA TYR A 191 3.79 1.45 -1.75
C TYR A 191 4.21 2.85 -2.18
N PHE A 192 3.77 3.24 -3.37
CA PHE A 192 4.05 4.54 -3.96
C PHE A 192 2.76 5.35 -4.08
N LEU A 193 2.87 6.67 -3.97
CA LEU A 193 1.84 7.60 -4.39
C LEU A 193 2.21 8.10 -5.79
N TRP A 194 1.32 7.90 -6.75
CA TRP A 194 1.51 8.23 -8.15
C TRP A 194 0.60 9.34 -8.61
N ILE A 195 1.14 10.18 -9.51
CA ILE A 195 0.43 11.25 -10.22
C ILE A 195 0.87 11.22 -11.69
N ARG A 196 -0.01 11.64 -12.60
CA ARG A 196 0.38 11.80 -14.01
C ARG A 196 1.27 13.04 -14.19
N PRO A 197 2.35 12.94 -14.97
CA PRO A 197 3.26 14.08 -15.21
C PRO A 197 2.60 15.19 -16.05
N ASP A 198 1.65 14.83 -16.93
CA ASP A 198 0.92 15.72 -17.83
C ASP A 198 -0.37 16.30 -17.23
N LEU A 199 -0.44 16.34 -15.90
CA LEU A 199 -1.65 16.70 -15.19
C LEU A 199 -2.04 18.16 -15.39
N ILE A 200 -3.28 18.36 -15.88
CA ILE A 200 -3.86 19.70 -16.14
C ILE A 200 -4.52 20.27 -14.87
N ASN A 201 -4.94 19.42 -13.93
CA ASN A 201 -5.65 19.87 -12.73
C ASN A 201 -4.69 20.41 -11.66
N PRO A 202 -4.66 21.75 -11.41
CA PRO A 202 -3.78 22.33 -10.40
C PRO A 202 -4.02 21.81 -8.99
N LEU A 203 -5.29 21.53 -8.62
CA LEU A 203 -5.66 20.99 -7.31
C LEU A 203 -4.92 19.68 -7.03
N THR A 204 -4.91 18.77 -7.99
CA THR A 204 -4.24 17.47 -7.81
C THR A 204 -2.75 17.64 -7.59
N ARG A 205 -2.10 18.54 -8.34
CA ARG A 205 -0.65 18.85 -8.16
C ARG A 205 -0.41 19.42 -6.77
N GLN A 206 -1.21 20.39 -6.35
CA GLN A 206 -1.08 21.02 -5.04
C GLN A 206 -1.28 20.02 -3.89
N VAL A 207 -2.27 19.11 -4.00
CA VAL A 207 -2.50 18.05 -3.01
C VAL A 207 -1.33 17.05 -2.98
N TYR A 208 -0.82 16.65 -4.15
CA TYR A 208 0.35 15.76 -4.23
C TYR A 208 1.58 16.38 -3.55
N ASP A 209 1.90 17.64 -3.88
CA ASP A 209 3.06 18.34 -3.32
C ASP A 209 2.89 18.60 -1.82
N MET A 210 1.68 18.89 -1.36
CA MET A 210 1.34 19.01 0.05
C MET A 210 1.59 17.68 0.79
N LEU A 211 1.10 16.56 0.26
CA LEU A 211 1.29 15.24 0.86
C LEU A 211 2.77 14.86 0.91
N ARG A 212 3.49 15.09 -0.18
CA ARG A 212 4.93 14.84 -0.26
C ARG A 212 5.69 15.61 0.83
N THR A 213 5.40 16.89 0.99
CA THR A 213 6.05 17.75 1.98
C THR A 213 5.65 17.37 3.41
N SER A 214 4.35 17.23 3.68
CA SER A 214 3.83 16.94 5.03
C SER A 214 4.29 15.59 5.57
N LEU A 215 4.51 14.60 4.69
CA LEU A 215 4.98 13.27 5.05
C LEU A 215 6.51 13.15 4.99
N GLY A 216 7.23 14.22 4.62
CA GLY A 216 8.69 14.22 4.52
C GLY A 216 9.24 13.25 3.47
N LEU A 217 8.52 13.06 2.36
CA LEU A 217 8.84 12.08 1.35
C LEU A 217 9.82 12.66 0.31
N ALA A 218 10.94 11.97 0.05
CA ALA A 218 11.89 12.32 -0.99
C ALA A 218 11.37 11.90 -2.37
N GLN A 219 11.70 12.68 -3.43
CA GLN A 219 11.44 12.25 -4.81
C GLN A 219 12.32 11.06 -5.18
N GLN A 220 11.83 10.22 -6.08
CA GLN A 220 12.48 8.98 -6.50
C GLN A 220 13.83 9.18 -7.24
N GLY A 221 14.21 10.43 -7.55
CA GLY A 221 15.52 10.78 -8.11
C GLY A 221 16.62 11.00 -7.07
N ASP A 222 16.28 11.25 -5.81
CA ASP A 222 17.25 11.59 -4.76
C ASP A 222 17.84 10.37 -4.01
N ALA A 223 17.32 9.18 -4.24
CA ALA A 223 17.77 7.96 -3.55
C ALA A 223 18.83 7.15 -4.33
N ALA A 224 19.28 7.64 -5.48
CA ALA A 224 20.28 7.00 -6.35
C ALA A 224 21.58 7.82 -6.53
N ALA A 225 21.85 8.78 -5.63
CA ALA A 225 23.08 9.54 -5.60
C ALA A 225 23.96 9.16 -4.39
#